data_e28aaaa1f2a0964eaed44beb074bf7d7
#
_entry.id   e28aaaa1f2a0964eaed44beb074bf7d7
#
_cell.length_a   1.000
_cell.length_b   1.000
_cell.length_c   1.000
_cell.angle_alpha   90.00
_cell.angle_beta   90.00
_cell.angle_gamma   90.00
#
_symmetry.space_group_name_H-M   'P 1'
#
loop_
_entity.id
_entity.type
_entity.pdbx_description
1 polymer ?
#
loop_
_entity_poly.entity_id
_entity_poly.type
_entity_poly.pdbx_seq_one_letter_code
_entity_poly.pdbx_strand_id
1 'polypeptide(L)'
;IQFKFYKKIITKLSTEHRNRLIPQGKKIIKKIITGKQKYFYMQKSSFLNKNYKIKNTINNRTKVVIFAHDFSDSPHIYGNHFFPDFQEWFNFLNKIIKKTDYDWYIKDHPASRPLTRLKINELLKNNKNIMFLKKDFPNSKLKNLGINFVLTVYGTVASELSFYGIKVISASKNHP
;
A
#
# COMPACT_ATOMS: atom_id res chain seq x y z
N ILE A 1 -5.30 -5.55 -17.79
CA ILE A 1 -4.81 -6.37 -18.93
C ILE A 1 -3.54 -7.13 -18.53
N GLN A 2 -2.53 -6.48 -17.95
CA GLN A 2 -1.27 -7.13 -17.58
C GLN A 2 -1.42 -8.28 -16.57
N PHE A 3 -2.22 -8.10 -15.51
CA PHE A 3 -2.41 -9.15 -14.51
C PHE A 3 -3.00 -10.45 -15.11
N LYS A 4 -4.02 -10.34 -15.97
CA LYS A 4 -4.60 -11.51 -16.66
C LYS A 4 -3.57 -12.20 -17.55
N PHE A 5 -2.70 -11.42 -18.18
CA PHE A 5 -1.63 -11.93 -19.03
C PHE A 5 -0.58 -12.71 -18.22
N TYR A 6 -0.07 -12.12 -17.13
CA TYR A 6 0.90 -12.80 -16.26
C TYR A 6 0.30 -14.05 -15.58
N LYS A 7 -0.94 -13.96 -15.12
CA LYS A 7 -1.64 -15.12 -14.57
C LYS A 7 -1.71 -16.27 -15.59
N LYS A 8 -2.08 -15.95 -16.84
CA LYS A 8 -2.13 -16.93 -17.94
C LYS A 8 -0.77 -17.57 -18.23
N ILE A 9 0.32 -16.78 -18.18
CA ILE A 9 1.68 -17.31 -18.35
C ILE A 9 2.03 -18.24 -17.20
N ILE A 10 1.86 -17.79 -15.95
CA ILE A 10 2.25 -18.55 -14.75
C ILE A 10 1.46 -19.87 -14.66
N THR A 11 0.16 -19.86 -15.01
CA THR A 11 -0.65 -21.08 -15.00
C THR A 11 -0.24 -22.10 -16.06
N LYS A 12 0.38 -21.66 -17.16
CA LYS A 12 0.90 -22.53 -18.24
C LYS A 12 2.31 -23.09 -17.95
N LEU A 13 3.01 -22.57 -16.94
CA LEU A 13 4.31 -23.09 -16.56
C LEU A 13 4.19 -24.49 -15.96
N SER A 14 5.12 -25.38 -16.29
CA SER A 14 5.24 -26.67 -15.63
C SER A 14 5.50 -26.50 -14.14
N THR A 15 5.18 -27.52 -13.35
CA THR A 15 5.46 -27.53 -11.90
C THR A 15 6.94 -27.30 -11.61
N GLU A 16 7.83 -27.90 -12.39
CA GLU A 16 9.27 -27.72 -12.29
C GLU A 16 9.69 -26.25 -12.47
N HIS A 17 9.21 -25.61 -13.54
CA HIS A 17 9.48 -24.18 -13.78
C HIS A 17 8.94 -23.31 -12.67
N ARG A 18 7.75 -23.56 -12.16
CA ARG A 18 7.18 -22.82 -11.02
C ARG A 18 8.03 -22.99 -9.77
N ASN A 19 8.44 -24.21 -9.45
CA ASN A 19 9.28 -24.49 -8.28
C ASN A 19 10.65 -23.81 -8.36
N ARG A 20 11.18 -23.59 -9.55
CA ARG A 20 12.41 -22.83 -9.78
C ARG A 20 12.21 -21.32 -9.69
N LEU A 21 11.15 -20.78 -10.30
CA LEU A 21 10.96 -19.34 -10.46
C LEU A 21 10.38 -18.67 -9.18
N ILE A 22 9.50 -19.37 -8.45
CA ILE A 22 8.89 -18.82 -7.24
C ILE A 22 9.93 -18.44 -6.16
N PRO A 23 10.92 -19.29 -5.83
CA PRO A 23 11.98 -18.91 -4.87
C PRO A 23 12.81 -17.72 -5.35
N GLN A 24 13.09 -17.64 -6.66
CA GLN A 24 13.82 -16.52 -7.25
C GLN A 24 13.04 -15.20 -7.12
N GLY A 25 11.75 -15.21 -7.45
CA GLY A 25 10.87 -14.07 -7.26
C GLY A 25 10.78 -13.63 -5.79
N LYS A 26 10.62 -14.57 -4.88
CA LYS A 26 10.64 -14.31 -3.43
C LYS A 26 11.96 -13.66 -2.97
N LYS A 27 13.10 -14.12 -3.49
CA LYS A 27 14.42 -13.55 -3.19
C LYS A 27 14.54 -12.11 -3.69
N ILE A 28 14.05 -11.82 -4.90
CA ILE A 28 14.04 -10.46 -5.47
C ILE A 28 13.18 -9.53 -4.61
N ILE A 29 11.93 -9.91 -4.35
CA ILE A 29 11.03 -9.11 -3.51
C ILE A 29 11.65 -8.87 -2.13
N LYS A 30 12.22 -9.90 -1.50
CA LYS A 30 12.90 -9.76 -0.21
C LYS A 30 14.04 -8.75 -0.24
N LYS A 31 14.81 -8.69 -1.33
CA LYS A 31 15.86 -7.66 -1.51
C LYS A 31 15.27 -6.26 -1.62
N ILE A 32 14.17 -6.11 -2.36
CA ILE A 32 13.47 -4.82 -2.55
C ILE A 32 12.93 -4.32 -1.22
N ILE A 33 12.13 -5.14 -0.51
CA ILE A 33 11.49 -4.72 0.74
C ILE A 33 12.45 -4.48 1.91
N THR A 34 13.67 -5.05 1.83
CA THR A 34 14.74 -4.80 2.82
C THR A 34 15.67 -3.65 2.40
N GLY A 35 15.43 -3.00 1.25
CA GLY A 35 16.27 -1.94 0.71
C GLY A 35 17.66 -2.38 0.25
N LYS A 36 17.91 -3.70 0.15
CA LYS A 36 19.17 -4.26 -0.38
C LYS A 36 19.28 -4.10 -1.89
N GLN A 37 18.14 -4.04 -2.59
CA GLN A 37 18.05 -3.69 -4.00
C GLN A 37 17.07 -2.54 -4.13
N LYS A 38 17.51 -1.42 -4.69
CA LYS A 38 16.71 -0.20 -4.85
C LYS A 38 16.61 0.12 -6.34
N TYR A 39 15.42 0.50 -6.75
CA TYR A 39 15.24 1.19 -8.02
C TYR A 39 15.52 2.67 -7.81
N PHE A 40 15.95 3.39 -8.85
CA PHE A 40 16.33 4.80 -8.78
C PHE A 40 15.21 5.72 -8.23
N TYR A 41 13.95 5.35 -8.44
CA TYR A 41 12.76 6.08 -7.98
C TYR A 41 12.36 5.79 -6.52
N MET A 42 12.98 4.80 -5.88
CA MET A 42 12.61 4.42 -4.52
C MET A 42 13.24 5.33 -3.47
N GLN A 43 12.42 5.90 -2.61
CA GLN A 43 12.86 6.78 -1.54
C GLN A 43 13.54 5.99 -0.41
N LYS A 44 14.71 6.47 0.04
CA LYS A 44 15.46 5.86 1.16
C LYS A 44 14.62 5.76 2.45
N SER A 45 13.74 6.73 2.70
CA SER A 45 12.85 6.77 3.86
C SER A 45 11.91 5.57 3.97
N SER A 46 11.57 4.92 2.85
CA SER A 46 10.69 3.74 2.84
C SER A 46 11.30 2.50 3.53
N PHE A 47 12.63 2.48 3.68
CA PHE A 47 13.38 1.33 4.20
C PHE A 47 14.06 1.60 5.56
N LEU A 48 13.84 2.79 6.14
CA LEU A 48 14.42 3.11 7.43
C LEU A 48 13.76 2.27 8.52
N ASN A 49 14.59 1.45 9.18
CA ASN A 49 14.13 0.62 10.30
C ASN A 49 14.24 1.42 11.61
N LYS A 50 13.38 2.44 11.77
CA LYS A 50 13.31 3.19 13.02
C LYS A 50 12.55 2.38 14.07
N ASN A 51 13.00 2.45 15.31
CA ASN A 51 12.28 1.89 16.45
C ASN A 51 11.05 2.73 16.76
N TYR A 52 9.94 2.43 16.10
CA TYR A 52 8.64 2.96 16.47
C TYR A 52 8.07 2.14 17.62
N LYS A 53 7.82 2.77 18.75
CA LYS A 53 6.95 2.21 19.80
C LYS A 53 5.52 2.30 19.27
N ILE A 54 4.93 1.17 18.95
CA ILE A 54 3.55 1.08 18.48
C ILE A 54 2.72 0.76 19.72
N LYS A 55 1.79 1.63 20.09
CA LYS A 55 0.69 1.23 20.97
C LYS A 55 -0.18 0.24 20.19
N ASN A 56 0.02 -1.03 20.46
CA ASN A 56 -0.84 -2.05 19.89
C ASN A 56 -2.17 -2.01 20.65
N THR A 57 -3.19 -1.47 20.05
CA THR A 57 -4.55 -1.66 20.53
C THR A 57 -4.93 -3.11 20.25
N ILE A 58 -4.82 -3.96 21.29
CA ILE A 58 -5.33 -5.33 21.23
C ILE A 58 -6.85 -5.23 21.27
N ASN A 59 -7.45 -5.20 20.08
CA ASN A 59 -8.89 -5.29 19.91
C ASN A 59 -9.17 -6.21 18.72
N ASN A 60 -10.39 -6.73 18.64
CA ASN A 60 -10.84 -7.63 17.59
C ASN A 60 -11.34 -6.89 16.33
N ARG A 61 -11.13 -5.56 16.22
CA ARG A 61 -11.58 -4.78 15.08
C ARG A 61 -10.72 -5.04 13.86
N THR A 62 -11.35 -5.00 12.70
CA THR A 62 -10.63 -5.02 11.42
C THR A 62 -9.75 -3.77 11.29
N LYS A 63 -8.48 -3.97 11.02
CA LYS A 63 -7.50 -2.89 10.86
C LYS A 63 -7.18 -2.67 9.39
N VAL A 64 -7.38 -1.44 8.94
CA VAL A 64 -7.21 -1.04 7.54
C VAL A 64 -6.23 0.11 7.44
N VAL A 65 -5.23 0.00 6.56
CA VAL A 65 -4.31 1.11 6.29
C VAL A 65 -4.47 1.63 4.87
N ILE A 66 -4.61 2.94 4.74
CA ILE A 66 -4.62 3.67 3.48
C ILE A 66 -3.20 4.12 3.17
N PHE A 67 -2.66 3.73 2.04
CA PHE A 67 -1.42 4.29 1.51
C PHE A 67 -1.78 5.45 0.59
N ALA A 68 -1.60 6.66 1.09
CA ALA A 68 -1.85 7.86 0.31
C ALA A 68 -0.93 7.90 -0.91
N HIS A 69 -1.51 8.23 -2.06
CA HIS A 69 -0.74 8.55 -3.26
C HIS A 69 -0.35 10.02 -3.25
N ASP A 70 0.68 10.42 -4.02
CA ASP A 70 1.00 11.83 -4.16
C ASP A 70 -0.04 12.51 -5.05
N PHE A 71 -0.81 13.45 -4.49
CA PHE A 71 -1.85 14.19 -5.21
C PHE A 71 -1.34 15.07 -6.35
N SER A 72 -0.05 15.36 -6.35
CA SER A 72 0.60 16.10 -7.43
C SER A 72 1.12 15.18 -8.54
N ASP A 73 0.91 13.88 -8.43
CA ASP A 73 1.26 12.93 -9.47
C ASP A 73 0.15 12.83 -10.52
N SER A 74 0.49 12.29 -11.69
CA SER A 74 -0.45 12.19 -12.80
C SER A 74 -1.19 10.86 -12.77
N PRO A 75 -2.46 10.82 -12.29
CA PRO A 75 -3.19 9.56 -12.17
C PRO A 75 -3.40 8.84 -13.50
N HIS A 76 -3.52 9.61 -14.59
CA HIS A 76 -3.82 9.08 -15.92
C HIS A 76 -2.67 8.27 -16.54
N ILE A 77 -1.44 8.48 -16.13
CA ILE A 77 -0.26 7.74 -16.62
C ILE A 77 -0.34 6.26 -16.22
N TYR A 78 -0.92 5.96 -15.07
CA TYR A 78 -0.99 4.59 -14.54
C TYR A 78 -2.20 3.79 -15.04
N GLY A 79 -3.00 4.36 -15.95
CA GLY A 79 -4.11 3.69 -16.64
C GLY A 79 -5.33 3.46 -15.76
N ASN A 80 -6.23 2.64 -16.22
CA ASN A 80 -7.57 2.30 -15.73
C ASN A 80 -7.79 2.36 -14.21
N HIS A 81 -7.89 3.58 -13.65
CA HIS A 81 -8.34 3.80 -12.29
C HIS A 81 -9.86 3.59 -12.18
N PHE A 82 -10.33 3.23 -10.99
CA PHE A 82 -11.76 3.16 -10.68
C PHE A 82 -12.36 4.54 -10.38
N PHE A 83 -11.52 5.50 -10.07
CA PHE A 83 -11.89 6.87 -9.75
C PHE A 83 -11.28 7.83 -10.78
N PRO A 84 -11.95 8.94 -11.11
CA PRO A 84 -11.44 9.94 -12.03
C PRO A 84 -10.09 10.51 -11.58
N ASP A 85 -9.92 10.71 -10.28
CA ASP A 85 -8.69 11.23 -9.68
C ASP A 85 -8.52 10.79 -8.22
N PHE A 86 -7.44 11.26 -7.58
CA PHE A 86 -7.14 10.94 -6.18
C PHE A 86 -8.09 11.62 -5.19
N GLN A 87 -8.69 12.77 -5.56
CA GLN A 87 -9.66 13.46 -4.71
C GLN A 87 -10.96 12.66 -4.61
N GLU A 88 -11.47 12.15 -5.72
CA GLU A 88 -12.66 11.31 -5.73
C GLU A 88 -12.43 9.99 -4.97
N TRP A 89 -11.23 9.42 -5.07
CA TRP A 89 -10.86 8.28 -4.24
C TRP A 89 -10.88 8.62 -2.74
N PHE A 90 -10.34 9.79 -2.35
CA PHE A 90 -10.37 10.24 -0.94
C PHE A 90 -11.80 10.56 -0.47
N ASN A 91 -12.63 11.13 -1.32
CA ASN A 91 -14.05 11.37 -1.03
C ASN A 91 -14.78 10.04 -0.76
N PHE A 92 -14.51 9.03 -1.56
CA PHE A 92 -15.03 7.68 -1.35
C PHE A 92 -14.52 7.07 -0.03
N LEU A 93 -13.23 7.15 0.25
CA LEU A 93 -12.65 6.66 1.50
C LEU A 93 -13.29 7.35 2.72
N ASN A 94 -13.47 8.66 2.68
CA ASN A 94 -14.12 9.41 3.75
C ASN A 94 -15.53 8.88 4.04
N LYS A 95 -16.30 8.53 3.00
CA LYS A 95 -17.63 7.92 3.16
C LYS A 95 -17.55 6.52 3.80
N ILE A 96 -16.60 5.70 3.41
CA ILE A 96 -16.45 4.34 3.94
C ILE A 96 -15.97 4.36 5.39
N ILE A 97 -15.02 5.21 5.74
CA ILE A 97 -14.50 5.40 7.10
C ILE A 97 -15.64 5.71 8.07
N LYS A 98 -16.55 6.61 7.68
CA LYS A 98 -17.69 7.00 8.52
C LYS A 98 -18.76 5.92 8.68
N LYS A 99 -18.80 4.94 7.75
CA LYS A 99 -19.79 3.87 7.75
C LYS A 99 -19.30 2.56 8.37
N THR A 100 -18.05 2.49 8.78
CA THR A 100 -17.43 1.25 9.26
C THR A 100 -16.81 1.45 10.64
N ASP A 101 -16.91 0.41 11.47
CA ASP A 101 -16.28 0.36 12.79
C ASP A 101 -14.92 -0.35 12.72
N TYR A 102 -14.06 0.12 11.80
CA TYR A 102 -12.70 -0.39 11.64
C TYR A 102 -11.70 0.52 12.33
N ASP A 103 -10.54 -0.03 12.69
CA ASP A 103 -9.39 0.77 13.09
C ASP A 103 -8.68 1.25 11.82
N TRP A 104 -8.86 2.50 11.50
CA TRP A 104 -8.32 3.11 10.30
C TRP A 104 -6.95 3.72 10.54
N TYR A 105 -6.05 3.49 9.61
CA TYR A 105 -4.72 4.10 9.55
C TYR A 105 -4.55 4.77 8.20
N ILE A 106 -3.82 5.88 8.16
CA ILE A 106 -3.34 6.48 6.91
C ILE A 106 -1.84 6.66 6.98
N LYS A 107 -1.14 6.18 5.96
CA LYS A 107 0.30 6.34 5.82
C LYS A 107 0.62 7.39 4.77
N ASP A 108 1.46 8.35 5.17
CA ASP A 108 1.97 9.39 4.27
C ASP A 108 2.84 8.80 3.16
N HIS A 109 2.79 9.41 1.97
CA HIS A 109 3.62 9.02 0.83
C HIS A 109 5.09 9.41 1.08
N PRO A 110 6.08 8.56 0.73
CA PRO A 110 7.49 8.88 0.94
C PRO A 110 7.95 10.19 0.30
N ALA A 111 7.40 10.52 -0.88
CA ALA A 111 7.64 11.76 -1.61
C ALA A 111 6.50 12.78 -1.47
N SER A 112 5.77 12.74 -0.36
CA SER A 112 4.60 13.61 -0.12
C SER A 112 4.94 15.09 -0.31
N ARG A 113 4.20 15.74 -1.21
CA ARG A 113 4.25 17.17 -1.49
C ARG A 113 3.21 17.93 -0.65
N PRO A 114 3.26 19.26 -0.58
CA PRO A 114 2.35 20.06 0.25
C PRO A 114 0.88 19.77 0.02
N LEU A 115 0.44 19.60 -1.23
CA LEU A 115 -0.95 19.27 -1.56
C LEU A 115 -1.39 17.92 -0.96
N THR A 116 -0.54 16.89 -1.06
CA THR A 116 -0.83 15.58 -0.47
C THR A 116 -1.00 15.66 1.04
N ARG A 117 -0.13 16.40 1.72
CA ARG A 117 -0.22 16.61 3.18
C ARG A 117 -1.50 17.37 3.56
N LEU A 118 -1.86 18.39 2.79
CA LEU A 118 -3.10 19.13 2.98
C LEU A 118 -4.31 18.18 2.91
N LYS A 119 -4.37 17.33 1.88
CA LYS A 119 -5.46 16.37 1.71
C LYS A 119 -5.50 15.29 2.80
N ILE A 120 -4.36 14.80 3.25
CA ILE A 120 -4.28 13.90 4.40
C ILE A 120 -4.82 14.60 5.66
N ASN A 121 -4.40 15.84 5.91
CA ASN A 121 -4.86 16.61 7.07
C ASN A 121 -6.37 16.88 7.03
N GLU A 122 -6.95 17.19 5.86
CA GLU A 122 -8.39 17.31 5.69
C GLU A 122 -9.11 16.01 6.07
N LEU A 123 -8.61 14.86 5.61
CA LEU A 123 -9.19 13.55 5.94
C LEU A 123 -9.12 13.26 7.44
N LEU A 124 -7.98 13.54 8.08
CA LEU A 124 -7.77 13.37 9.53
C LEU A 124 -8.68 14.29 10.35
N LYS A 125 -8.84 15.56 9.93
CA LYS A 125 -9.73 16.53 10.58
C LYS A 125 -11.18 16.05 10.56
N ASN A 126 -11.61 15.48 9.45
CA ASN A 126 -12.98 14.98 9.26
C ASN A 126 -13.26 13.63 9.94
N ASN A 127 -12.18 12.90 10.38
CA ASN A 127 -12.29 11.57 10.95
C ASN A 127 -11.27 11.40 12.09
N LYS A 128 -11.65 11.79 13.29
CA LYS A 128 -10.76 11.81 14.48
C LYS A 128 -10.24 10.42 14.91
N ASN A 129 -10.85 9.37 14.42
CA ASN A 129 -10.50 7.97 14.73
C ASN A 129 -9.44 7.37 13.79
N ILE A 130 -8.94 8.13 12.81
CA ILE A 130 -7.87 7.67 11.93
C ILE A 130 -6.51 7.89 12.59
N MET A 131 -5.69 6.87 12.64
CA MET A 131 -4.31 6.94 13.12
C MET A 131 -3.34 7.28 11.98
N PHE A 132 -2.55 8.33 12.17
CA PHE A 132 -1.57 8.76 11.18
C PHE A 132 -0.24 8.01 11.33
N LEU A 133 0.22 7.41 10.25
CA LEU A 133 1.55 6.80 10.13
C LEU A 133 2.47 7.68 9.29
N LYS A 134 3.58 8.08 9.87
CA LYS A 134 4.59 8.91 9.18
C LYS A 134 5.17 8.17 7.96
N LYS A 135 5.67 8.92 6.98
CA LYS A 135 6.27 8.39 5.75
C LYS A 135 7.41 7.38 5.98
N ASP A 136 8.15 7.53 7.06
CA ASP A 136 9.27 6.67 7.46
C ASP A 136 8.86 5.50 8.37
N PHE A 137 7.56 5.29 8.59
CA PHE A 137 7.06 4.11 9.28
C PHE A 137 7.35 2.85 8.46
N PRO A 138 8.05 1.82 8.99
CA PRO A 138 8.45 0.65 8.22
C PRO A 138 7.24 -0.20 7.79
N ASN A 139 7.12 -0.49 6.50
CA ASN A 139 6.05 -1.35 5.98
C ASN A 139 6.06 -2.76 6.60
N SER A 140 7.24 -3.29 6.91
CA SER A 140 7.40 -4.59 7.58
C SER A 140 6.73 -4.67 8.96
N LYS A 141 6.55 -3.54 9.66
CA LYS A 141 5.90 -3.49 10.97
C LYS A 141 4.36 -3.48 10.91
N LEU A 142 3.77 -3.29 9.73
CA LEU A 142 2.31 -3.29 9.57
C LEU A 142 1.70 -4.65 9.95
N LYS A 143 2.39 -5.75 9.65
CA LYS A 143 1.97 -7.08 10.09
C LYS A 143 1.89 -7.19 11.62
N ASN A 144 2.87 -6.61 12.32
CA ASN A 144 2.90 -6.62 13.79
C ASN A 144 1.81 -5.74 14.41
N LEU A 145 1.30 -4.75 13.66
CA LEU A 145 0.11 -3.97 14.04
C LEU A 145 -1.20 -4.76 13.88
N GLY A 146 -1.15 -5.95 13.26
CA GLY A 146 -2.32 -6.74 12.93
C GLY A 146 -3.14 -6.16 11.78
N ILE A 147 -2.52 -5.43 10.85
CA ILE A 147 -3.23 -4.88 9.68
C ILE A 147 -3.81 -6.02 8.83
N ASN A 148 -5.11 -5.97 8.59
CA ASN A 148 -5.85 -6.95 7.79
C ASN A 148 -5.86 -6.57 6.31
N PHE A 149 -6.09 -5.27 6.02
CA PHE A 149 -6.24 -4.76 4.67
C PHE A 149 -5.41 -3.51 4.42
N VAL A 150 -4.93 -3.42 3.20
CA VAL A 150 -4.25 -2.23 2.68
C VAL A 150 -5.04 -1.70 1.50
N LEU A 151 -5.31 -0.40 1.51
CA LEU A 151 -5.92 0.31 0.39
C LEU A 151 -4.86 1.20 -0.26
N THR A 152 -4.72 1.08 -1.57
CA THR A 152 -3.82 1.92 -2.37
C THR A 152 -4.43 2.18 -3.74
N VAL A 153 -3.94 3.18 -4.46
CA VAL A 153 -4.35 3.39 -5.86
C VAL A 153 -3.48 2.57 -6.78
N TYR A 154 -2.19 2.88 -6.78
CA TYR A 154 -1.18 2.23 -7.61
C TYR A 154 0.18 2.36 -6.91
N GLY A 155 0.97 1.28 -6.86
CA GLY A 155 2.30 1.37 -6.27
C GLY A 155 2.89 0.01 -5.90
N THR A 156 4.22 -0.02 -5.78
CA THR A 156 5.00 -1.22 -5.41
C THR A 156 4.58 -1.80 -4.06
N VAL A 157 3.98 -0.96 -3.20
CA VAL A 157 3.46 -1.34 -1.88
C VAL A 157 2.48 -2.51 -1.94
N ALA A 158 1.73 -2.66 -3.03
CA ALA A 158 0.80 -3.77 -3.18
C ALA A 158 1.54 -5.12 -3.27
N SER A 159 2.60 -5.20 -4.07
CA SER A 159 3.43 -6.40 -4.14
C SER A 159 4.19 -6.66 -2.84
N GLU A 160 4.72 -5.57 -2.22
CA GLU A 160 5.46 -5.66 -0.95
C GLU A 160 4.60 -6.22 0.18
N LEU A 161 3.39 -5.70 0.36
CA LEU A 161 2.53 -6.07 1.48
C LEU A 161 1.83 -7.41 1.25
N SER A 162 1.51 -7.76 0.00
CA SER A 162 1.06 -9.10 -0.35
C SER A 162 2.11 -10.17 -0.02
N PHE A 163 3.40 -9.84 -0.17
CA PHE A 163 4.50 -10.72 0.25
C PHE A 163 4.50 -10.99 1.76
N TYR A 164 4.08 -10.02 2.58
CA TYR A 164 3.89 -10.21 4.03
C TYR A 164 2.57 -10.90 4.39
N GLY A 165 1.75 -11.28 3.40
CA GLY A 165 0.46 -11.93 3.62
C GLY A 165 -0.66 -10.95 4.00
N ILE A 166 -0.47 -9.65 3.81
CA ILE A 166 -1.50 -8.63 4.03
C ILE A 166 -2.34 -8.51 2.76
N LYS A 167 -3.66 -8.50 2.90
CA LYS A 167 -4.57 -8.33 1.76
C LYS A 167 -4.51 -6.90 1.23
N VAL A 168 -4.28 -6.74 -0.07
CA VAL A 168 -4.21 -5.42 -0.72
C VAL A 168 -5.37 -5.24 -1.68
N ILE A 169 -6.03 -4.08 -1.59
CA ILE A 169 -7.09 -3.65 -2.48
C ILE A 169 -6.59 -2.41 -3.23
N SER A 170 -6.43 -2.53 -4.54
CA SER A 170 -6.01 -1.44 -5.41
C SER A 170 -7.20 -0.76 -6.05
N ALA A 171 -7.17 0.57 -6.13
CA ALA A 171 -8.13 1.37 -6.88
C ALA A 171 -7.79 1.49 -8.38
N SER A 172 -6.90 0.64 -8.87
CA SER A 172 -6.53 0.55 -10.30
C SER A 172 -6.67 -0.88 -10.81
N LYS A 173 -7.20 -1.02 -12.04
CA LYS A 173 -7.30 -2.32 -12.73
C LYS A 173 -5.95 -2.80 -13.29
N ASN A 174 -4.98 -1.92 -13.41
CA ASN A 174 -3.67 -2.22 -14.01
C ASN A 174 -2.61 -2.59 -12.97
N HIS A 175 -2.99 -2.75 -11.72
CA HIS A 175 -2.04 -3.20 -10.71
C HIS A 175 -1.61 -4.64 -11.00
N PRO A 176 -0.29 -4.94 -11.04
CA PRO A 176 0.21 -6.30 -11.28
C PRO A 176 -0.14 -7.26 -10.11
#